data_01c18e28e01a2163fa0cfe1036276b50
#
_entry.id   01c18e28e01a2163fa0cfe1036276b50
#
_cell.length_a   1.000
_cell.length_b   1.000
_cell.length_c   1.000
_cell.angle_alpha   90.00
_cell.angle_beta   90.00
_cell.angle_gamma   90.00
#
_symmetry.space_group_name_H-M   'P 1'
#
loop_
_entity.id
_entity.type
_entity.pdbx_description
1 polymer ?
#
loop_
_entity_poly.entity_id
_entity_poly.type
_entity_poly.pdbx_seq_one_letter_code
_entity_poly.pdbx_strand_id
1 'polypeptide(L)'
;MYVFKAAVVGAGTMGGEIAQVIASAGLPVVLKDVKQEFVDTGLEKARSVTEGQLGGLVKKEKITQEQADAQLEEIVGRISGTTEYEGFGDVDFAIEAVPERMEIKQAVFGELDDVTPGHAILASNTSSLSITEMGEATSRPDKVVGFHFFYPASVMRLIEVIEGEETSEETMQATANFAQQIRKQAVRCGEAPGFVVNRILNSAVSEIWRVQDDEGLDVKDIDKIVQESGAAPMGPFFLADLLGLDTVLHVAEHLRDSYGDRFFVSPAMKELVEAGNLGQKTGKGFYEHG
;
A
#
# COMPACT_ATOMS: atom_id res chain seq x y z
N MET A 1 11.49 17.41 9.80
CA MET A 1 10.13 18.00 9.94
C MET A 1 9.29 17.07 10.81
N TYR A 2 8.39 17.60 11.64
CA TYR A 2 7.36 16.86 12.35
C TYR A 2 6.01 17.12 11.68
N VAL A 3 5.23 16.09 11.43
CA VAL A 3 3.92 16.20 10.77
C VAL A 3 2.84 16.40 11.83
N PHE A 4 2.07 17.48 11.73
CA PHE A 4 0.95 17.78 12.63
C PHE A 4 -0.38 17.41 12.01
N LYS A 5 -0.51 17.48 10.69
CA LYS A 5 -1.71 17.14 9.94
C LYS A 5 -1.35 16.51 8.60
N ALA A 6 -2.05 15.46 8.24
CA ALA A 6 -1.87 14.78 6.96
C ALA A 6 -3.13 14.81 6.09
N ALA A 7 -2.98 14.50 4.81
CA ALA A 7 -4.08 14.26 3.90
C ALA A 7 -3.85 12.96 3.11
N VAL A 8 -4.92 12.31 2.72
CA VAL A 8 -4.92 11.14 1.83
C VAL A 8 -5.89 11.40 0.69
N VAL A 9 -5.43 11.30 -0.55
CA VAL A 9 -6.24 11.41 -1.77
C VAL A 9 -6.41 10.04 -2.40
N GLY A 10 -7.67 9.61 -2.54
CA GLY A 10 -8.06 8.26 -2.87
C GLY A 10 -8.56 7.53 -1.62
N ALA A 11 -9.87 7.32 -1.51
CA ALA A 11 -10.52 6.70 -0.35
C ALA A 11 -10.83 5.20 -0.56
N GLY A 12 -10.13 4.57 -1.52
CA GLY A 12 -10.22 3.13 -1.76
C GLY A 12 -9.62 2.30 -0.62
N THR A 13 -9.40 1.01 -0.89
CA THR A 13 -8.92 0.03 0.11
C THR A 13 -7.66 0.49 0.84
N MET A 14 -6.66 1.02 0.12
CA MET A 14 -5.43 1.51 0.74
C MET A 14 -5.64 2.85 1.45
N GLY A 15 -6.32 3.82 0.81
CA GLY A 15 -6.46 5.16 1.38
C GLY A 15 -7.23 5.18 2.70
N GLY A 16 -8.32 4.42 2.81
CA GLY A 16 -9.04 4.27 4.08
C GLY A 16 -8.18 3.67 5.20
N GLU A 17 -7.38 2.63 4.90
CA GLU A 17 -6.46 2.05 5.89
C GLU A 17 -5.26 2.97 6.23
N ILE A 18 -4.73 3.72 5.25
CA ILE A 18 -3.67 4.71 5.49
C ILE A 18 -4.18 5.82 6.41
N ALA A 19 -5.38 6.35 6.14
CA ALA A 19 -6.02 7.33 7.01
C ALA A 19 -6.23 6.80 8.43
N GLN A 20 -6.66 5.54 8.58
CA GLN A 20 -6.80 4.86 9.87
C GLN A 20 -5.46 4.77 10.61
N VAL A 21 -4.38 4.40 9.95
CA VAL A 21 -3.03 4.30 10.55
C VAL A 21 -2.59 5.67 11.08
N ILE A 22 -2.77 6.73 10.30
CA ILE A 22 -2.42 8.10 10.68
C ILE A 22 -3.23 8.56 11.88
N ALA A 23 -4.56 8.37 11.85
CA ALA A 23 -5.47 8.73 12.94
C ALA A 23 -5.18 7.96 14.23
N SER A 24 -4.84 6.67 14.13
CA SER A 24 -4.44 5.82 15.26
C SER A 24 -3.11 6.25 15.90
N ALA A 25 -2.26 6.95 15.16
CA ALA A 25 -1.05 7.56 15.69
C ALA A 25 -1.32 8.91 16.42
N GLY A 26 -2.56 9.39 16.42
CA GLY A 26 -2.99 10.61 17.10
C GLY A 26 -3.03 11.85 16.21
N LEU A 27 -2.91 11.70 14.90
CA LEU A 27 -2.84 12.82 13.95
C LEU A 27 -4.18 13.07 13.24
N PRO A 28 -4.60 14.33 13.07
CA PRO A 28 -5.67 14.69 12.16
C PRO A 28 -5.32 14.31 10.72
N VAL A 29 -6.30 13.80 9.98
CA VAL A 29 -6.15 13.44 8.57
C VAL A 29 -7.40 13.78 7.78
N VAL A 30 -7.19 14.35 6.58
CA VAL A 30 -8.26 14.59 5.61
C VAL A 30 -8.24 13.46 4.59
N LEU A 31 -9.37 12.79 4.41
CA LEU A 31 -9.54 11.72 3.41
C LEU A 31 -10.40 12.24 2.26
N LYS A 32 -9.83 12.35 1.06
CA LYS A 32 -10.50 12.87 -0.13
C LYS A 32 -10.71 11.79 -1.17
N ASP A 33 -11.86 11.82 -1.83
CA ASP A 33 -12.08 11.13 -3.10
C ASP A 33 -12.99 11.96 -4.00
N VAL A 34 -13.14 11.56 -5.27
CA VAL A 34 -13.94 12.28 -6.28
C VAL A 34 -15.45 12.16 -6.07
N LYS A 35 -15.90 11.18 -5.27
CA LYS A 35 -17.32 10.95 -4.96
C LYS A 35 -17.53 10.66 -3.49
N GLN A 36 -18.66 11.14 -2.96
CA GLN A 36 -19.02 10.94 -1.57
C GLN A 36 -19.12 9.45 -1.21
N GLU A 37 -19.66 8.61 -2.09
CA GLU A 37 -19.75 7.15 -1.89
C GLU A 37 -18.39 6.49 -1.64
N PHE A 38 -17.32 6.97 -2.29
CA PHE A 38 -15.97 6.46 -2.07
C PHE A 38 -15.40 6.98 -0.75
N VAL A 39 -15.63 8.24 -0.43
CA VAL A 39 -15.25 8.81 0.87
C VAL A 39 -15.91 8.05 2.01
N ASP A 40 -17.23 7.80 1.92
CA ASP A 40 -17.98 7.06 2.93
C ASP A 40 -17.44 5.63 3.09
N THR A 41 -17.13 4.96 1.98
CA THR A 41 -16.49 3.62 1.98
C THR A 41 -15.15 3.63 2.69
N GLY A 42 -14.30 4.63 2.42
CA GLY A 42 -12.99 4.78 3.06
C GLY A 42 -13.09 5.05 4.56
N LEU A 43 -14.06 5.89 4.98
CA LEU A 43 -14.34 6.15 6.40
C LEU A 43 -14.86 4.89 7.11
N GLU A 44 -15.76 4.13 6.47
CA GLU A 44 -16.25 2.88 7.00
C GLU A 44 -15.15 1.82 7.11
N LYS A 45 -14.25 1.75 6.11
CA LYS A 45 -13.07 0.90 6.17
C LYS A 45 -12.19 1.25 7.36
N ALA A 46 -11.90 2.54 7.58
CA ALA A 46 -11.11 3.00 8.72
C ALA A 46 -11.77 2.64 10.07
N ARG A 47 -13.08 2.81 10.18
CA ARG A 47 -13.86 2.41 11.36
C ARG A 47 -13.78 0.91 11.61
N SER A 48 -14.11 0.10 10.62
CA SER A 48 -14.13 -1.37 10.71
C SER A 48 -12.77 -1.94 11.12
N VAL A 49 -11.67 -1.42 10.53
CA VAL A 49 -10.31 -1.82 10.90
C VAL A 49 -10.01 -1.47 12.35
N THR A 50 -10.40 -0.28 12.82
CA THR A 50 -10.20 0.16 14.20
C THR A 50 -10.99 -0.70 15.17
N GLU A 51 -12.27 -0.98 14.87
CA GLU A 51 -13.13 -1.87 15.66
C GLU A 51 -12.51 -3.27 15.80
N GLY A 52 -12.03 -3.83 14.69
CA GLY A 52 -11.36 -5.13 14.70
C GLY A 52 -10.11 -5.18 15.59
N GLN A 53 -9.29 -4.14 15.52
CA GLN A 53 -8.08 -4.02 16.35
C GLN A 53 -8.43 -3.87 17.84
N LEU A 54 -9.34 -2.98 18.19
CA LEU A 54 -9.78 -2.75 19.57
C LEU A 54 -10.54 -3.96 20.13
N GLY A 55 -11.41 -4.59 19.35
CA GLY A 55 -12.09 -5.83 19.73
C GLY A 55 -11.11 -6.98 20.02
N GLY A 56 -9.99 -7.03 19.29
CA GLY A 56 -8.90 -7.96 19.58
C GLY A 56 -8.20 -7.68 20.92
N LEU A 57 -8.13 -6.42 21.35
CA LEU A 57 -7.59 -6.06 22.67
C LEU A 57 -8.57 -6.37 23.79
N VAL A 58 -9.87 -6.15 23.57
CA VAL A 58 -10.93 -6.54 24.53
C VAL A 58 -10.95 -8.05 24.74
N LYS A 59 -10.92 -8.84 23.65
CA LYS A 59 -10.84 -10.32 23.74
C LYS A 59 -9.61 -10.83 24.51
N LYS A 60 -8.52 -10.07 24.51
CA LYS A 60 -7.28 -10.37 25.25
C LYS A 60 -7.28 -9.73 26.65
N GLU A 61 -8.39 -9.18 27.10
CA GLU A 61 -8.55 -8.52 28.41
C GLU A 61 -7.54 -7.37 28.66
N LYS A 62 -7.04 -6.73 27.60
CA LYS A 62 -6.09 -5.60 27.70
C LYS A 62 -6.78 -4.26 27.92
N ILE A 63 -8.01 -4.12 27.46
CA ILE A 63 -8.87 -2.95 27.63
C ILE A 63 -10.32 -3.41 27.87
N THR A 64 -11.13 -2.56 28.49
CA THR A 64 -12.58 -2.80 28.62
C THR A 64 -13.32 -2.44 27.33
N GLN A 65 -14.57 -2.91 27.16
CA GLN A 65 -15.40 -2.53 26.03
C GLN A 65 -15.64 -1.01 26.00
N GLU A 66 -15.91 -0.38 27.15
CA GLU A 66 -16.09 1.08 27.27
C GLU A 66 -14.85 1.85 26.81
N GLN A 67 -13.66 1.36 27.16
CA GLN A 67 -12.40 1.95 26.69
C GLN A 67 -12.21 1.77 25.18
N ALA A 68 -12.60 0.63 24.61
CA ALA A 68 -12.55 0.37 23.18
C ALA A 68 -13.49 1.33 22.44
N ASP A 69 -14.74 1.48 22.89
CA ASP A 69 -15.73 2.36 22.27
C ASP A 69 -15.26 3.84 22.31
N ALA A 70 -14.71 4.29 23.44
CA ALA A 70 -14.17 5.65 23.55
C ALA A 70 -12.97 5.88 22.62
N GLN A 71 -12.04 4.92 22.53
CA GLN A 71 -10.89 5.00 21.62
C GLN A 71 -11.31 4.96 20.14
N LEU A 72 -12.32 4.17 19.80
CA LEU A 72 -12.87 4.12 18.45
C LEU A 72 -13.34 5.51 18.00
N GLU A 73 -14.20 6.15 18.79
CA GLU A 73 -14.73 7.47 18.46
C GLU A 73 -13.63 8.55 18.41
N GLU A 74 -12.64 8.45 19.30
CA GLU A 74 -11.48 9.33 19.29
C GLU A 74 -10.65 9.18 18.01
N ILE A 75 -10.35 7.94 17.57
CA ILE A 75 -9.55 7.67 16.37
C ILE A 75 -10.30 8.09 15.12
N VAL A 76 -11.55 7.65 14.97
CA VAL A 76 -12.37 7.95 13.78
C VAL A 76 -12.66 9.45 13.71
N GLY A 77 -12.86 10.11 14.84
CA GLY A 77 -13.09 11.56 14.93
C GLY A 77 -11.90 12.42 14.43
N ARG A 78 -10.71 11.83 14.25
CA ARG A 78 -9.56 12.51 13.63
C ARG A 78 -9.57 12.45 12.11
N ILE A 79 -10.46 11.67 11.48
CA ILE A 79 -10.55 11.53 10.03
C ILE A 79 -11.71 12.38 9.53
N SER A 80 -11.42 13.39 8.72
CA SER A 80 -12.44 14.19 8.03
C SER A 80 -12.53 13.79 6.56
N GLY A 81 -13.73 13.43 6.09
CA GLY A 81 -13.96 13.06 4.68
C GLY A 81 -14.39 14.26 3.85
N THR A 82 -13.94 14.37 2.60
CA THR A 82 -14.34 15.43 1.66
C THR A 82 -14.27 14.96 0.20
N THR A 83 -15.06 15.60 -0.67
CA THR A 83 -14.92 15.44 -2.13
C THR A 83 -14.12 16.58 -2.78
N GLU A 84 -13.81 17.60 -2.02
CA GLU A 84 -13.09 18.79 -2.46
C GLU A 84 -11.73 18.87 -1.74
N TYR A 85 -10.95 19.93 -1.98
CA TYR A 85 -9.68 20.17 -1.29
C TYR A 85 -9.82 21.02 -0.01
N GLU A 86 -10.99 21.00 0.60
CA GLU A 86 -11.19 21.64 1.88
C GLU A 86 -10.32 20.99 2.97
N GLY A 87 -9.62 21.82 3.74
CA GLY A 87 -8.73 21.36 4.80
C GLY A 87 -7.33 20.94 4.34
N PHE A 88 -6.96 21.15 3.08
CA PHE A 88 -5.61 20.88 2.57
C PHE A 88 -4.62 22.04 2.77
N GLY A 89 -5.10 23.25 3.00
CA GLY A 89 -4.28 24.46 3.12
C GLY A 89 -3.36 24.52 4.36
N ASP A 90 -3.42 23.56 5.27
CA ASP A 90 -2.62 23.48 6.50
C ASP A 90 -2.03 22.07 6.73
N VAL A 91 -1.98 21.21 5.70
CA VAL A 91 -1.36 19.88 5.83
C VAL A 91 0.16 19.96 5.66
N ASP A 92 0.87 19.11 6.37
CA ASP A 92 2.32 18.97 6.27
C ASP A 92 2.73 17.83 5.34
N PHE A 93 1.85 16.84 5.14
CA PHE A 93 2.13 15.62 4.39
C PHE A 93 0.87 15.13 3.68
N ALA A 94 0.89 15.08 2.36
CA ALA A 94 -0.20 14.57 1.53
C ALA A 94 0.21 13.25 0.86
N ILE A 95 -0.65 12.24 0.96
CA ILE A 95 -0.43 10.90 0.39
C ILE A 95 -1.46 10.66 -0.71
N GLU A 96 -0.99 10.42 -1.92
CA GLU A 96 -1.80 9.98 -3.04
C GLU A 96 -1.95 8.44 -2.99
N ALA A 97 -3.18 7.94 -3.07
CA ALA A 97 -3.56 6.53 -3.09
C ALA A 97 -4.69 6.26 -4.11
N VAL A 98 -4.66 6.98 -5.24
CA VAL A 98 -5.61 6.83 -6.36
C VAL A 98 -5.23 5.64 -7.26
N PRO A 99 -6.06 5.24 -8.27
CA PRO A 99 -5.73 4.14 -9.16
C PRO A 99 -4.35 4.25 -9.81
N GLU A 100 -3.70 3.10 -10.02
CA GLU A 100 -2.32 2.96 -10.49
C GLU A 100 -2.19 3.31 -11.98
N ARG A 101 -2.37 4.60 -12.28
CA ARG A 101 -2.27 5.18 -13.63
C ARG A 101 -1.56 6.52 -13.54
N MET A 102 -0.46 6.67 -14.30
CA MET A 102 0.41 7.83 -14.25
C MET A 102 -0.34 9.14 -14.50
N GLU A 103 -1.20 9.18 -15.51
CA GLU A 103 -1.93 10.39 -15.87
C GLU A 103 -2.86 10.88 -14.74
N ILE A 104 -3.46 9.93 -13.99
CA ILE A 104 -4.32 10.27 -12.84
C ILE A 104 -3.45 10.79 -11.69
N LYS A 105 -2.32 10.13 -11.42
CA LYS A 105 -1.40 10.54 -10.35
C LYS A 105 -0.79 11.90 -10.63
N GLN A 106 -0.31 12.15 -11.85
CA GLN A 106 0.23 13.48 -12.24
C GLN A 106 -0.81 14.59 -12.08
N ALA A 107 -2.08 14.34 -12.47
CA ALA A 107 -3.16 15.31 -12.27
C ALA A 107 -3.37 15.61 -10.77
N VAL A 108 -3.40 14.58 -9.91
CA VAL A 108 -3.53 14.74 -8.46
C VAL A 108 -2.33 15.47 -7.87
N PHE A 109 -1.10 15.19 -8.32
CA PHE A 109 0.11 15.87 -7.86
C PHE A 109 0.09 17.36 -8.21
N GLY A 110 -0.35 17.72 -9.42
CA GLY A 110 -0.55 19.11 -9.81
C GLY A 110 -1.59 19.82 -8.93
N GLU A 111 -2.74 19.16 -8.66
CA GLU A 111 -3.75 19.71 -7.76
C GLU A 111 -3.22 19.88 -6.33
N LEU A 112 -2.48 18.88 -5.81
CA LEU A 112 -1.87 18.95 -4.49
C LEU A 112 -0.82 20.06 -4.38
N ASP A 113 -0.06 20.30 -5.44
CA ASP A 113 0.92 21.39 -5.50
C ASP A 113 0.26 22.76 -5.34
N ASP A 114 -0.92 22.94 -5.93
CA ASP A 114 -1.67 24.19 -5.87
C ASP A 114 -2.35 24.43 -4.51
N VAL A 115 -2.85 23.35 -3.86
CA VAL A 115 -3.74 23.49 -2.69
C VAL A 115 -3.07 23.29 -1.34
N THR A 116 -1.85 22.73 -1.32
CA THR A 116 -1.10 22.48 -0.07
C THR A 116 -0.02 23.54 0.16
N PRO A 117 0.37 23.78 1.43
CA PRO A 117 1.46 24.72 1.73
C PRO A 117 2.77 24.33 1.04
N GLY A 118 3.59 25.30 0.64
CA GLY A 118 4.85 25.06 -0.05
C GLY A 118 5.88 24.21 0.73
N HIS A 119 5.68 24.02 2.03
CA HIS A 119 6.51 23.14 2.85
C HIS A 119 6.02 21.68 2.86
N ALA A 120 4.78 21.43 2.44
CA ALA A 120 4.16 20.11 2.49
C ALA A 120 4.89 19.12 1.57
N ILE A 121 5.12 17.92 2.07
CA ILE A 121 5.63 16.81 1.29
C ILE A 121 4.48 16.14 0.57
N LEU A 122 4.67 15.85 -0.72
CA LEU A 122 3.73 15.15 -1.57
C LEU A 122 4.22 13.73 -1.82
N ALA A 123 3.48 12.74 -1.38
CA ALA A 123 3.89 11.36 -1.39
C ALA A 123 2.95 10.49 -2.22
N SER A 124 3.48 9.51 -2.96
CA SER A 124 2.67 8.51 -3.66
C SER A 124 2.75 7.14 -2.97
N ASN A 125 1.60 6.48 -2.85
CA ASN A 125 1.52 5.08 -2.43
C ASN A 125 1.65 4.10 -3.61
N THR A 126 2.20 4.54 -4.74
CA THR A 126 2.43 3.66 -5.89
C THR A 126 3.29 2.46 -5.52
N SER A 127 3.03 1.33 -6.19
CA SER A 127 3.83 0.11 -6.06
C SER A 127 4.88 -0.05 -7.16
N SER A 128 4.81 0.77 -8.24
CA SER A 128 5.62 0.51 -9.43
C SER A 128 5.88 1.73 -10.33
N LEU A 129 5.07 2.80 -10.22
CA LEU A 129 5.18 3.96 -11.10
C LEU A 129 6.28 4.92 -10.65
N SER A 130 6.81 5.67 -11.61
CA SER A 130 7.92 6.59 -11.42
C SER A 130 7.55 7.77 -10.50
N ILE A 131 8.31 7.95 -9.44
CA ILE A 131 8.23 9.10 -8.54
C ILE A 131 8.75 10.36 -9.23
N THR A 132 9.79 10.20 -10.04
CA THR A 132 10.37 11.27 -10.86
C THR A 132 9.33 11.89 -11.78
N GLU A 133 8.61 11.07 -12.56
CA GLU A 133 7.53 11.55 -13.45
C GLU A 133 6.38 12.22 -12.69
N MET A 134 6.07 11.80 -11.47
CA MET A 134 5.08 12.47 -10.61
C MET A 134 5.62 13.83 -10.14
N GLY A 135 6.91 13.91 -9.82
CA GLY A 135 7.59 15.14 -9.42
C GLY A 135 7.56 16.21 -10.52
N GLU A 136 7.72 15.81 -11.77
CA GLU A 136 7.66 16.71 -12.94
C GLU A 136 6.31 17.43 -13.10
N ALA A 137 5.24 16.87 -12.52
CA ALA A 137 3.91 17.49 -12.53
C ALA A 137 3.73 18.59 -11.46
N THR A 138 4.76 18.90 -10.67
CA THR A 138 4.72 19.85 -9.56
C THR A 138 5.77 20.96 -9.71
N SER A 139 5.58 22.07 -9.02
CA SER A 139 6.58 23.16 -8.94
C SER A 139 7.69 22.89 -7.92
N ARG A 140 7.62 21.79 -7.15
CA ARG A 140 8.53 21.40 -6.06
C ARG A 140 8.86 19.90 -6.10
N PRO A 141 9.49 19.42 -7.17
CA PRO A 141 9.84 18.00 -7.29
C PRO A 141 10.77 17.50 -6.17
N ASP A 142 11.53 18.40 -5.54
CA ASP A 142 12.35 18.12 -4.36
C ASP A 142 11.55 17.69 -3.13
N LYS A 143 10.23 17.93 -3.11
CA LYS A 143 9.29 17.53 -2.05
C LYS A 143 8.38 16.38 -2.45
N VAL A 144 8.61 15.77 -3.59
CA VAL A 144 7.89 14.59 -4.07
C VAL A 144 8.66 13.33 -3.70
N VAL A 145 7.96 12.31 -3.16
CA VAL A 145 8.56 11.09 -2.64
C VAL A 145 7.61 9.90 -2.78
N GLY A 146 8.12 8.69 -2.92
CA GLY A 146 7.32 7.48 -2.76
C GLY A 146 7.15 7.13 -1.28
N PHE A 147 5.94 6.75 -0.88
CA PHE A 147 5.62 6.32 0.49
C PHE A 147 4.70 5.09 0.43
N HIS A 148 5.31 3.97 0.07
CA HIS A 148 4.62 2.74 -0.30
C HIS A 148 4.29 1.89 0.92
N PHE A 149 3.00 1.78 1.21
CA PHE A 149 2.45 0.89 2.22
C PHE A 149 2.17 -0.50 1.65
N PHE A 150 2.35 -1.52 2.47
CA PHE A 150 1.95 -2.90 2.15
C PHE A 150 0.57 -3.21 2.72
N TYR A 151 -0.22 -3.95 1.94
CA TYR A 151 -1.56 -4.37 2.36
C TYR A 151 -1.50 -5.57 3.33
N PRO A 152 -2.29 -5.60 4.41
CA PRO A 152 -3.10 -4.51 4.96
C PRO A 152 -2.26 -3.43 5.65
N ALA A 153 -2.49 -2.16 5.31
CA ALA A 153 -1.69 -1.06 5.83
C ALA A 153 -1.73 -0.96 7.37
N SER A 154 -2.86 -1.35 7.95
CA SER A 154 -3.08 -1.37 9.40
C SER A 154 -2.26 -2.44 10.16
N VAL A 155 -1.80 -3.50 9.47
CA VAL A 155 -1.07 -4.65 10.02
C VAL A 155 0.42 -4.58 9.67
N MET A 156 0.73 -4.32 8.41
CA MET A 156 2.10 -4.32 7.90
C MET A 156 2.89 -3.15 8.45
N ARG A 157 4.04 -3.46 9.05
CA ARG A 157 4.87 -2.43 9.71
C ARG A 157 5.82 -1.71 8.78
N LEU A 158 6.19 -2.37 7.67
CA LEU A 158 7.15 -1.87 6.72
C LEU A 158 6.52 -0.82 5.79
N ILE A 159 7.29 0.22 5.49
CA ILE A 159 7.02 1.19 4.42
C ILE A 159 8.31 1.36 3.62
N GLU A 160 8.21 1.37 2.30
CA GLU A 160 9.29 1.82 1.43
C GLU A 160 9.18 3.34 1.24
N VAL A 161 10.30 4.02 1.43
CA VAL A 161 10.46 5.45 1.13
C VAL A 161 11.34 5.55 -0.11
N ILE A 162 10.73 5.94 -1.24
CA ILE A 162 11.34 5.86 -2.55
C ILE A 162 11.77 7.24 -3.00
N GLU A 163 13.06 7.36 -3.33
CA GLU A 163 13.71 8.57 -3.82
C GLU A 163 13.55 8.67 -5.35
N GLY A 164 12.88 9.72 -5.84
CA GLY A 164 12.93 10.12 -7.24
C GLY A 164 14.18 10.98 -7.52
N GLU A 165 14.46 11.29 -8.79
CA GLU A 165 15.69 12.00 -9.19
C GLU A 165 15.86 13.36 -8.50
N GLU A 166 14.79 14.11 -8.31
CA GLU A 166 14.80 15.44 -7.70
C GLU A 166 14.49 15.43 -6.20
N THR A 167 14.07 14.27 -5.62
CA THR A 167 13.71 14.19 -4.21
C THR A 167 14.87 14.59 -3.31
N SER A 168 14.70 15.60 -2.46
CA SER A 168 15.76 16.06 -1.58
C SER A 168 16.01 15.12 -0.40
N GLU A 169 17.26 15.10 0.10
CA GLU A 169 17.61 14.35 1.31
C GLU A 169 16.78 14.79 2.52
N GLU A 170 16.42 16.08 2.60
CA GLU A 170 15.55 16.60 3.66
C GLU A 170 14.15 15.94 3.58
N THR A 171 13.58 15.82 2.37
CA THR A 171 12.30 15.15 2.12
C THR A 171 12.38 13.67 2.49
N MET A 172 13.44 12.97 2.07
CA MET A 172 13.66 11.57 2.41
C MET A 172 13.73 11.34 3.92
N GLN A 173 14.50 12.19 4.63
CA GLN A 173 14.62 12.10 6.08
C GLN A 173 13.31 12.45 6.80
N ALA A 174 12.61 13.49 6.35
CA ALA A 174 11.31 13.88 6.92
C ALA A 174 10.26 12.78 6.74
N THR A 175 10.23 12.15 5.57
CA THR A 175 9.33 11.03 5.26
C THR A 175 9.63 9.81 6.11
N ALA A 176 10.91 9.46 6.30
CA ALA A 176 11.31 8.37 7.19
C ALA A 176 10.92 8.66 8.66
N ASN A 177 11.05 9.91 9.11
CA ASN A 177 10.61 10.32 10.45
C ASN A 177 9.07 10.24 10.59
N PHE A 178 8.33 10.62 9.55
CA PHE A 178 6.87 10.49 9.54
C PHE A 178 6.44 9.03 9.62
N ALA A 179 7.10 8.10 8.89
CA ALA A 179 6.85 6.68 9.04
C ALA A 179 6.99 6.22 10.50
N GLN A 180 8.04 6.65 11.21
CA GLN A 180 8.22 6.34 12.63
C GLN A 180 7.13 6.96 13.51
N GLN A 181 6.72 8.20 13.21
CA GLN A 181 5.65 8.91 13.92
C GLN A 181 4.33 8.13 13.85
N ILE A 182 4.03 7.51 12.70
CA ILE A 182 2.86 6.63 12.53
C ILE A 182 3.14 5.16 12.87
N ARG A 183 4.22 4.89 13.64
CA ARG A 183 4.61 3.56 14.16
C ARG A 183 4.97 2.55 13.07
N LYS A 184 5.47 3.01 11.94
CA LYS A 184 5.97 2.18 10.83
C LYS A 184 7.50 2.16 10.80
N GLN A 185 8.05 1.21 10.08
CA GLN A 185 9.49 1.05 9.84
C GLN A 185 9.77 1.42 8.39
N ALA A 186 10.52 2.50 8.18
CA ALA A 186 10.90 2.95 6.86
C ALA A 186 12.14 2.21 6.35
N VAL A 187 12.10 1.77 5.10
CA VAL A 187 13.27 1.37 4.32
C VAL A 187 13.42 2.37 3.18
N ARG A 188 14.54 3.08 3.12
CA ARG A 188 14.85 4.01 2.04
C ARG A 188 15.39 3.25 0.85
N CYS A 189 14.93 3.57 -0.35
CA CYS A 189 15.43 3.02 -1.60
C CYS A 189 15.33 4.06 -2.73
N GLY A 190 16.10 3.84 -3.78
CA GLY A 190 15.97 4.58 -5.03
C GLY A 190 14.81 4.05 -5.86
N GLU A 191 14.42 4.84 -6.84
CA GLU A 191 13.43 4.46 -7.84
C GLU A 191 13.97 3.37 -8.75
N ALA A 192 13.41 2.18 -8.63
CA ALA A 192 13.72 1.05 -9.49
C ALA A 192 12.49 0.16 -9.60
N PRO A 193 12.23 -0.49 -10.74
CA PRO A 193 11.07 -1.37 -10.92
C PRO A 193 10.93 -2.39 -9.80
N GLY A 194 9.76 -2.40 -9.13
CA GLY A 194 9.45 -3.26 -7.99
C GLY A 194 10.14 -2.88 -6.67
N PHE A 195 10.77 -1.71 -6.62
CA PHE A 195 11.48 -1.17 -5.45
C PHE A 195 12.38 -2.21 -4.76
N VAL A 196 12.24 -2.43 -3.46
CA VAL A 196 13.04 -3.43 -2.72
C VAL A 196 12.26 -4.72 -2.49
N VAL A 197 11.06 -4.63 -1.88
CA VAL A 197 10.34 -5.83 -1.41
C VAL A 197 9.81 -6.65 -2.56
N ASN A 198 9.11 -6.03 -3.52
CA ASN A 198 8.58 -6.75 -4.67
C ASN A 198 9.70 -7.38 -5.49
N ARG A 199 10.83 -6.69 -5.68
CA ARG A 199 11.98 -7.22 -6.40
C ARG A 199 12.62 -8.40 -5.70
N ILE A 200 12.79 -8.35 -4.37
CA ILE A 200 13.36 -9.46 -3.59
C ILE A 200 12.38 -10.65 -3.59
N LEU A 201 11.12 -10.41 -3.24
CA LEU A 201 10.10 -11.45 -3.14
C LEU A 201 9.90 -12.15 -4.48
N ASN A 202 9.67 -11.38 -5.56
CA ASN A 202 9.48 -11.98 -6.88
C ASN A 202 10.73 -12.69 -7.41
N SER A 203 11.94 -12.26 -7.04
CA SER A 203 13.17 -12.99 -7.36
C SER A 203 13.18 -14.38 -6.75
N ALA A 204 12.71 -14.52 -5.51
CA ALA A 204 12.65 -15.81 -4.81
C ALA A 204 11.50 -16.69 -5.35
N VAL A 205 10.30 -16.13 -5.49
CA VAL A 205 9.13 -16.91 -5.95
C VAL A 205 9.19 -17.24 -7.44
N SER A 206 9.84 -16.42 -8.28
CA SER A 206 10.09 -16.74 -9.70
C SER A 206 10.76 -18.07 -9.91
N GLU A 207 11.76 -18.39 -9.09
CA GLU A 207 12.45 -19.66 -9.18
C GLU A 207 11.55 -20.83 -8.78
N ILE A 208 10.73 -20.64 -7.75
CA ILE A 208 9.76 -21.65 -7.32
C ILE A 208 8.72 -21.91 -8.42
N TRP A 209 8.21 -20.85 -9.05
CA TRP A 209 7.25 -20.98 -10.16
C TRP A 209 7.88 -21.64 -11.39
N ARG A 210 9.14 -21.34 -11.69
CA ARG A 210 9.88 -21.98 -12.78
C ARG A 210 10.03 -23.48 -12.55
N VAL A 211 10.49 -23.89 -11.37
CA VAL A 211 10.65 -25.31 -11.02
C VAL A 211 9.29 -26.02 -11.02
N GLN A 212 8.24 -25.38 -10.55
CA GLN A 212 6.89 -25.94 -10.60
C GLN A 212 6.43 -26.20 -12.04
N ASP A 213 6.65 -25.24 -12.94
CA ASP A 213 6.28 -25.36 -14.36
C ASP A 213 7.12 -26.41 -15.08
N ASP A 214 8.45 -26.39 -14.91
CA ASP A 214 9.40 -27.30 -15.57
C ASP A 214 9.20 -28.77 -15.14
N GLU A 215 8.88 -29.02 -13.87
CA GLU A 215 8.79 -30.35 -13.28
C GLU A 215 7.34 -30.85 -13.08
N GLY A 216 6.33 -29.98 -13.28
CA GLY A 216 4.91 -30.31 -13.13
C GLY A 216 4.54 -30.67 -11.69
N LEU A 217 5.16 -30.02 -10.69
CA LEU A 217 4.92 -30.32 -9.28
C LEU A 217 3.58 -29.82 -8.80
N ASP A 218 2.98 -30.51 -7.81
CA ASP A 218 1.75 -30.08 -7.18
C ASP A 218 1.98 -28.81 -6.33
N VAL A 219 1.20 -27.76 -6.56
CA VAL A 219 1.34 -26.47 -5.89
C VAL A 219 1.14 -26.56 -4.37
N LYS A 220 0.28 -27.50 -3.90
CA LYS A 220 0.01 -27.70 -2.48
C LYS A 220 1.20 -28.35 -1.77
N ASP A 221 1.88 -29.27 -2.45
CA ASP A 221 3.08 -29.90 -1.90
C ASP A 221 4.24 -28.89 -1.78
N ILE A 222 4.40 -27.98 -2.76
CA ILE A 222 5.39 -26.90 -2.70
C ILE A 222 5.07 -25.96 -1.54
N ASP A 223 3.84 -25.47 -1.45
CA ASP A 223 3.41 -24.55 -0.38
C ASP A 223 3.62 -25.17 1.01
N LYS A 224 3.31 -26.46 1.16
CA LYS A 224 3.54 -27.19 2.40
C LYS A 224 5.03 -27.28 2.76
N ILE A 225 5.90 -27.60 1.78
CA ILE A 225 7.35 -27.68 2.00
C ILE A 225 7.91 -26.32 2.43
N VAL A 226 7.49 -25.22 1.77
CA VAL A 226 7.92 -23.86 2.12
C VAL A 226 7.53 -23.50 3.56
N GLN A 227 6.31 -23.83 3.99
CA GLN A 227 5.85 -23.57 5.35
C GLN A 227 6.59 -24.47 6.38
N GLU A 228 6.69 -25.77 6.13
CA GLU A 228 7.33 -26.73 7.05
C GLU A 228 8.83 -26.46 7.21
N SER A 229 9.49 -25.97 6.17
CA SER A 229 10.91 -25.56 6.24
C SER A 229 11.15 -24.30 7.07
N GLY A 230 10.09 -23.53 7.36
CA GLY A 230 10.18 -22.22 8.01
C GLY A 230 10.73 -21.11 7.12
N ALA A 231 10.87 -21.34 5.80
CA ALA A 231 11.35 -20.35 4.85
C ALA A 231 10.37 -19.16 4.72
N ALA A 232 9.06 -19.44 4.78
CA ALA A 232 8.03 -18.42 4.84
C ALA A 232 6.83 -18.91 5.66
N PRO A 233 6.06 -18.00 6.28
CA PRO A 233 4.86 -18.35 7.04
C PRO A 233 3.71 -18.85 6.16
N MET A 234 3.79 -18.60 4.87
CA MET A 234 2.78 -18.94 3.86
C MET A 234 3.46 -19.39 2.57
N GLY A 235 2.88 -20.38 1.91
CA GLY A 235 3.40 -20.85 0.63
C GLY A 235 3.15 -19.82 -0.51
N PRO A 236 4.01 -19.80 -1.54
CA PRO A 236 3.96 -18.76 -2.57
C PRO A 236 2.72 -18.80 -3.46
N PHE A 237 2.12 -19.97 -3.70
CA PHE A 237 0.91 -20.10 -4.51
C PHE A 237 -0.34 -19.66 -3.74
N PHE A 238 -0.43 -20.02 -2.46
CA PHE A 238 -1.50 -19.54 -1.60
C PHE A 238 -1.40 -18.02 -1.36
N LEU A 239 -0.18 -17.50 -1.19
CA LEU A 239 0.06 -16.06 -1.08
C LEU A 239 -0.37 -15.33 -2.37
N ALA A 240 -0.07 -15.89 -3.55
CA ALA A 240 -0.49 -15.30 -4.82
C ALA A 240 -2.03 -15.23 -4.93
N ASP A 241 -2.75 -16.28 -4.54
CA ASP A 241 -4.21 -16.29 -4.47
C ASP A 241 -4.77 -15.23 -3.50
N LEU A 242 -4.13 -15.05 -2.35
CA LEU A 242 -4.53 -14.06 -1.35
C LEU A 242 -4.36 -12.63 -1.85
N LEU A 243 -3.26 -12.34 -2.56
CA LEU A 243 -2.96 -11.02 -3.13
C LEU A 243 -3.79 -10.71 -4.37
N GLY A 244 -4.27 -11.74 -5.05
CA GLY A 244 -4.94 -11.68 -6.33
C GLY A 244 -3.98 -11.92 -7.50
N LEU A 245 -4.26 -12.99 -8.27
CA LEU A 245 -3.38 -13.46 -9.34
C LEU A 245 -3.13 -12.42 -10.44
N ASP A 246 -4.13 -11.58 -10.76
CA ASP A 246 -3.97 -10.47 -11.69
C ASP A 246 -2.94 -9.44 -11.20
N THR A 247 -2.94 -9.12 -9.91
CA THR A 247 -1.96 -8.21 -9.31
C THR A 247 -0.55 -8.82 -9.33
N VAL A 248 -0.43 -10.08 -8.93
CA VAL A 248 0.84 -10.80 -8.91
C VAL A 248 1.41 -10.97 -10.32
N LEU A 249 0.56 -11.32 -11.28
CA LEU A 249 0.94 -11.45 -12.69
C LEU A 249 1.46 -10.13 -13.25
N HIS A 250 0.71 -9.02 -13.02
CA HIS A 250 1.13 -7.69 -13.47
C HIS A 250 2.51 -7.30 -12.93
N VAL A 251 2.77 -7.56 -11.64
CA VAL A 251 4.08 -7.28 -11.02
C VAL A 251 5.18 -8.17 -11.64
N ALA A 252 4.91 -9.46 -11.87
CA ALA A 252 5.86 -10.37 -12.47
C ALA A 252 6.21 -9.99 -13.91
N GLU A 253 5.22 -9.60 -14.71
CA GLU A 253 5.41 -9.11 -16.09
C GLU A 253 6.21 -7.80 -16.10
N HIS A 254 5.86 -6.83 -15.26
CA HIS A 254 6.60 -5.58 -15.13
C HIS A 254 8.08 -5.79 -14.76
N LEU A 255 8.35 -6.71 -13.82
CA LEU A 255 9.73 -7.04 -13.42
C LEU A 255 10.48 -7.78 -14.54
N ARG A 256 9.81 -8.66 -15.29
CA ARG A 256 10.39 -9.34 -16.44
C ARG A 256 10.73 -8.36 -17.56
N ASP A 257 9.85 -7.43 -17.86
CA ASP A 257 10.08 -6.39 -18.87
C ASP A 257 11.28 -5.50 -18.49
N SER A 258 11.44 -5.22 -17.19
CA SER A 258 12.52 -4.37 -16.68
C SER A 258 13.86 -5.08 -16.52
N TYR A 259 13.88 -6.38 -16.16
CA TYR A 259 15.09 -7.11 -15.75
C TYR A 259 15.34 -8.40 -16.54
N GLY A 260 14.49 -8.71 -17.52
CA GLY A 260 14.62 -9.91 -18.37
C GLY A 260 14.26 -11.22 -17.67
N ASP A 261 14.81 -12.33 -18.18
CA ASP A 261 14.46 -13.70 -17.80
C ASP A 261 14.80 -14.08 -16.33
N ARG A 262 15.43 -13.18 -15.60
CA ARG A 262 15.60 -13.33 -14.14
C ARG A 262 14.25 -13.48 -13.43
N PHE A 263 13.22 -12.79 -13.92
CA PHE A 263 11.87 -12.88 -13.38
C PHE A 263 11.00 -13.76 -14.27
N PHE A 264 10.60 -14.90 -13.72
CA PHE A 264 9.75 -15.86 -14.42
C PHE A 264 8.29 -15.46 -14.30
N VAL A 265 7.58 -15.47 -15.42
CA VAL A 265 6.12 -15.28 -15.46
C VAL A 265 5.48 -16.65 -15.66
N SER A 266 4.76 -17.13 -14.66
CA SER A 266 4.14 -18.45 -14.67
C SER A 266 3.05 -18.55 -15.74
N PRO A 267 3.15 -19.49 -16.73
CA PRO A 267 2.09 -19.73 -17.70
C PRO A 267 0.78 -20.16 -17.03
N ALA A 268 0.86 -21.02 -16.00
CA ALA A 268 -0.32 -21.47 -15.27
C ALA A 268 -1.06 -20.31 -14.57
N MET A 269 -0.32 -19.36 -14.00
CA MET A 269 -0.93 -18.15 -13.43
C MET A 269 -1.63 -17.30 -14.51
N LYS A 270 -1.01 -17.17 -15.67
CA LYS A 270 -1.58 -16.42 -16.78
C LYS A 270 -2.88 -17.04 -17.29
N GLU A 271 -2.92 -18.36 -17.45
CA GLU A 271 -4.14 -19.09 -17.81
C GLU A 271 -5.27 -18.89 -16.77
N LEU A 272 -4.94 -18.93 -15.49
CA LEU A 272 -5.92 -18.68 -14.42
C LEU A 272 -6.50 -17.27 -14.51
N VAL A 273 -5.64 -16.25 -14.71
CA VAL A 273 -6.10 -14.86 -14.85
C VAL A 273 -6.97 -14.66 -16.08
N GLU A 274 -6.58 -15.22 -17.24
CA GLU A 274 -7.35 -15.17 -18.48
C GLU A 274 -8.73 -15.86 -18.32
N ALA A 275 -8.81 -16.89 -17.48
CA ALA A 275 -10.07 -17.57 -17.15
C ALA A 275 -10.93 -16.83 -16.08
N GLY A 276 -10.46 -15.69 -15.56
CA GLY A 276 -11.14 -14.93 -14.51
C GLY A 276 -11.01 -15.54 -13.10
N ASN A 277 -10.12 -16.53 -12.92
CA ASN A 277 -9.82 -17.16 -11.65
C ASN A 277 -8.69 -16.36 -10.94
N LEU A 278 -9.06 -15.36 -10.16
CA LEU A 278 -8.13 -14.38 -9.61
C LEU A 278 -7.74 -14.65 -8.14
N GLY A 279 -7.95 -15.88 -7.65
CA GLY A 279 -7.66 -16.25 -6.28
C GLY A 279 -8.84 -15.99 -5.34
N GLN A 280 -8.55 -15.64 -4.09
CA GLN A 280 -9.56 -15.48 -3.03
C GLN A 280 -10.69 -14.50 -3.40
N LYS A 281 -10.39 -13.45 -4.12
CA LYS A 281 -11.38 -12.42 -4.50
C LYS A 281 -12.46 -12.92 -5.47
N THR A 282 -12.22 -14.02 -6.19
CA THR A 282 -13.17 -14.66 -7.11
C THR A 282 -13.57 -16.06 -6.67
N GLY A 283 -13.11 -16.50 -5.49
CA GLY A 283 -13.37 -17.84 -4.95
C GLY A 283 -12.51 -18.94 -5.56
N LYS A 284 -11.69 -18.65 -6.56
CA LYS A 284 -10.83 -19.62 -7.23
C LYS A 284 -9.56 -19.00 -7.77
N GLY A 285 -8.45 -19.72 -7.63
CA GLY A 285 -7.13 -19.44 -8.18
C GLY A 285 -6.37 -20.75 -8.33
N PHE A 286 -5.14 -20.82 -7.80
CA PHE A 286 -4.44 -22.09 -7.60
C PHE A 286 -5.16 -23.00 -6.61
N TYR A 287 -5.94 -22.40 -5.73
CA TYR A 287 -6.81 -23.07 -4.75
C TYR A 287 -8.28 -22.72 -5.00
N GLU A 288 -9.15 -23.54 -4.43
CA GLU A 288 -10.56 -23.19 -4.28
C GLU A 288 -10.76 -22.54 -2.89
N HIS A 289 -11.40 -21.39 -2.88
CA HIS A 289 -11.67 -20.59 -1.69
C HIS A 289 -13.17 -20.61 -1.42
N GLY A 290 -13.57 -21.23 -0.32
CA GLY A 290 -14.98 -21.35 0.10
C GLY A 290 -15.48 -20.10 0.84
#